data_b994a0a5adbb356c60323a91f04cfd8c
#
_entry.id   b994a0a5adbb356c60323a91f04cfd8c
#
_cell.length_a   1.000
_cell.length_b   1.000
_cell.length_c   1.000
_cell.angle_alpha   90.00
_cell.angle_beta   90.00
_cell.angle_gamma   90.00
#
_symmetry.space_group_name_H-M   'P 1'
#
loop_
_entity.id
_entity.type
_entity.pdbx_description
1 polymer ?
#
loop_
_entity_poly.entity_id
_entity_poly.type
_entity_poly.pdbx_seq_one_letter_code
_entity_poly.pdbx_strand_id
1 'polypeptide(L)'
;IADHVLTHNVSWDELNAKNMIFGTDYQSGGLDYTLRSPSVGSNYTGSDESERGIPLNNEWDTILDKENNYLKNWKGMYSWGQDSYSEDTSYRAVRGNEPVHFWNAVVSGETYTNVGFRPVLEVQGADTLGSGGLQAVNIDLNGGRIGGSTGSVRIVVQSGGTFTAPTGEGLTRPDGNSGTDFWWRGSDGRAYSPGNEVSSTVAALTAQWTRIPPESTPAIRIDYANEKLTGF
;
A
#
# COMPACT_ATOMS: atom_id res chain seq x y z
N ILE A 1 4.41 0.86 -7.04
CA ILE A 1 4.60 2.08 -6.23
C ILE A 1 3.33 2.38 -5.45
N ALA A 2 3.45 2.86 -4.21
CA ALA A 2 2.31 3.33 -3.44
C ALA A 2 1.68 4.55 -4.13
N ASP A 3 0.36 4.62 -4.18
CA ASP A 3 -0.36 5.75 -4.77
C ASP A 3 -0.34 7.01 -3.87
N HIS A 4 -0.05 6.85 -2.58
CA HIS A 4 0.09 7.92 -1.58
C HIS A 4 1.45 7.90 -0.90
N VAL A 5 1.88 9.07 -0.39
CA VAL A 5 2.98 9.16 0.58
C VAL A 5 2.49 8.53 1.90
N LEU A 6 3.24 7.56 2.42
CA LEU A 6 2.86 6.82 3.63
C LEU A 6 3.26 7.53 4.92
N THR A 7 4.39 8.23 4.90
CA THR A 7 4.90 9.02 6.02
C THR A 7 5.69 10.23 5.51
N HIS A 8 5.73 11.28 6.29
CA HIS A 8 6.54 12.48 6.03
C HIS A 8 7.27 12.91 7.32
N ASN A 9 8.02 14.01 7.30
CA ASN A 9 8.90 14.39 8.41
C ASN A 9 9.95 13.30 8.73
N VAL A 10 10.44 12.63 7.71
CA VAL A 10 11.49 11.64 7.77
C VAL A 10 12.58 12.03 6.78
N SER A 11 13.84 11.98 7.20
CA SER A 11 14.97 12.27 6.31
C SER A 11 15.27 11.05 5.42
N TRP A 12 15.97 11.32 4.32
CA TRP A 12 16.46 10.24 3.46
C TRP A 12 17.45 9.33 4.21
N ASP A 13 18.32 9.94 5.05
CA ASP A 13 19.31 9.20 5.82
C ASP A 13 18.66 8.29 6.87
N GLU A 14 17.55 8.69 7.51
CA GLU A 14 16.79 7.84 8.42
C GLU A 14 16.15 6.64 7.68
N LEU A 15 15.61 6.86 6.49
CA LEU A 15 15.07 5.79 5.65
C LEU A 15 16.18 4.85 5.18
N ASN A 16 17.32 5.39 4.78
CA ASN A 16 18.48 4.62 4.34
C ASN A 16 19.06 3.76 5.47
N ALA A 17 19.14 4.30 6.68
CA ALA A 17 19.58 3.56 7.86
C ALA A 17 18.68 2.35 8.20
N LYS A 18 17.45 2.36 7.71
CA LYS A 18 16.47 1.25 7.82
C LYS A 18 16.40 0.40 6.55
N ASN A 19 17.31 0.56 5.61
CA ASN A 19 17.33 -0.09 4.29
C ASN A 19 16.08 0.18 3.42
N MET A 20 15.29 1.21 3.72
CA MET A 20 14.06 1.52 3.00
C MET A 20 14.28 2.28 1.68
N ILE A 21 15.50 2.78 1.45
CA ILE A 21 15.83 3.47 0.19
C ILE A 21 16.15 2.48 -0.92
N PHE A 22 17.07 1.55 -0.67
CA PHE A 22 17.58 0.63 -1.70
C PHE A 22 16.97 -0.77 -1.62
N GLY A 23 16.36 -1.12 -0.51
CA GLY A 23 15.59 -2.35 -0.38
C GLY A 23 15.69 -3.03 0.97
N THR A 24 14.54 -3.42 1.48
CA THR A 24 14.39 -4.33 2.61
C THR A 24 13.33 -5.37 2.29
N ASP A 25 13.45 -6.56 2.84
CA ASP A 25 12.48 -7.62 2.65
C ASP A 25 11.13 -7.24 3.26
N TYR A 26 10.07 -7.51 2.52
CA TYR A 26 8.71 -7.26 2.95
C TYR A 26 7.79 -8.36 2.43
N GLN A 27 6.89 -8.85 3.28
CA GLN A 27 5.92 -9.89 2.91
C GLN A 27 4.50 -9.35 2.99
N SER A 28 3.71 -9.61 1.97
CA SER A 28 2.29 -9.25 1.94
C SER A 28 1.53 -10.08 0.92
N GLY A 29 0.31 -10.47 1.24
CA GLY A 29 -0.55 -11.21 0.31
C GLY A 29 0.01 -12.56 -0.12
N GLY A 30 0.87 -13.20 0.68
CA GLY A 30 1.54 -14.46 0.33
C GLY A 30 2.69 -14.30 -0.67
N LEU A 31 3.17 -13.08 -0.89
CA LEU A 31 4.27 -12.73 -1.78
C LEU A 31 5.42 -12.09 -1.03
N ASP A 32 6.63 -12.36 -1.50
CA ASP A 32 7.85 -11.72 -1.05
C ASP A 32 8.18 -10.53 -1.95
N TYR A 33 8.48 -9.41 -1.32
CA TYR A 33 8.83 -8.16 -1.98
C TYR A 33 10.15 -7.60 -1.47
N THR A 34 10.79 -6.80 -2.31
CA THR A 34 11.72 -5.78 -1.87
C THR A 34 10.97 -4.46 -1.76
N LEU A 35 10.89 -3.91 -0.55
CA LEU A 35 10.33 -2.58 -0.30
C LEU A 35 11.45 -1.55 -0.39
N ARG A 36 11.28 -0.55 -1.24
CA ARG A 36 12.29 0.49 -1.49
C ARG A 36 11.68 1.81 -1.98
N SER A 37 12.46 2.87 -2.05
CA SER A 37 12.08 4.09 -2.77
C SER A 37 12.09 3.86 -4.29
N PRO A 38 11.35 4.64 -5.08
CA PRO A 38 11.44 4.61 -6.54
C PRO A 38 12.75 5.24 -7.03
N SER A 39 13.20 4.84 -8.22
CA SER A 39 14.15 5.66 -8.97
C SER A 39 13.42 6.86 -9.59
N VAL A 40 14.05 8.03 -9.54
CA VAL A 40 13.42 9.30 -9.89
C VAL A 40 14.27 10.17 -10.82
N GLY A 41 15.47 9.69 -11.13
CA GLY A 41 16.48 10.43 -11.88
C GLY A 41 17.38 11.27 -10.99
N SER A 42 18.66 11.36 -11.37
CA SER A 42 19.72 12.05 -10.62
C SER A 42 19.90 13.52 -11.00
N ASN A 43 19.18 13.98 -12.02
CA ASN A 43 19.13 15.35 -12.47
C ASN A 43 17.79 15.62 -13.17
N TYR A 44 17.55 16.83 -13.63
CA TYR A 44 16.32 17.25 -14.29
C TYR A 44 16.57 17.70 -15.74
N THR A 45 15.50 17.71 -16.53
CA THR A 45 15.57 18.05 -17.97
C THR A 45 15.83 19.54 -18.24
N GLY A 46 15.68 20.40 -17.26
CA GLY A 46 15.96 21.85 -17.38
C GLY A 46 14.91 22.63 -18.17
N SER A 47 13.71 22.06 -18.39
CA SER A 47 12.60 22.75 -19.06
C SER A 47 11.40 22.88 -18.15
N ASP A 48 10.92 24.04 -18.00
CA ASP A 48 9.87 24.65 -17.23
C ASP A 48 8.76 23.78 -16.61
N GLU A 49 7.66 23.58 -16.96
CA GLU A 49 6.47 23.12 -16.22
C GLU A 49 6.36 21.60 -16.08
N SER A 50 7.26 20.87 -16.68
CA SER A 50 7.27 19.40 -16.66
C SER A 50 8.67 18.85 -16.47
N GLU A 51 9.38 19.37 -15.49
CA GLU A 51 10.74 18.92 -15.14
C GLU A 51 10.75 17.44 -14.80
N ARG A 52 11.17 16.64 -15.76
CA ARG A 52 11.33 15.20 -15.61
C ARG A 52 12.71 14.87 -15.12
N GLY A 53 12.86 13.70 -14.51
CA GLY A 53 14.15 13.21 -14.08
C GLY A 53 14.99 12.67 -15.23
N ILE A 54 16.31 12.82 -15.13
CA ILE A 54 17.27 12.18 -16.04
C ILE A 54 18.01 11.09 -15.28
N PRO A 55 18.06 9.84 -15.81
CA PRO A 55 17.55 9.39 -17.11
C PRO A 55 16.02 9.29 -17.15
N LEU A 56 15.43 9.48 -18.32
CA LEU A 56 13.98 9.49 -18.54
C LEU A 56 13.28 8.15 -18.30
N ASN A 57 14.02 7.05 -18.30
CA ASN A 57 13.50 5.70 -18.00
C ASN A 57 13.47 5.38 -16.49
N ASN A 58 13.56 6.40 -15.63
CA ASN A 58 13.34 6.22 -14.20
C ASN A 58 11.90 5.76 -13.93
N GLU A 59 11.69 5.10 -12.77
CA GLU A 59 10.40 4.50 -12.43
C GLU A 59 9.28 5.52 -12.28
N TRP A 60 9.58 6.70 -11.73
CA TRP A 60 8.56 7.74 -11.52
C TRP A 60 7.96 8.19 -12.84
N ASP A 61 8.78 8.59 -13.79
CA ASP A 61 8.31 9.05 -15.10
C ASP A 61 7.68 7.90 -15.90
N THR A 62 8.24 6.70 -15.84
CA THR A 62 7.67 5.51 -16.49
C THR A 62 6.25 5.18 -16.01
N ILE A 63 5.96 5.38 -14.72
CA ILE A 63 4.62 5.16 -14.17
C ILE A 63 3.67 6.25 -14.65
N LEU A 64 4.07 7.51 -14.60
CA LEU A 64 3.24 8.63 -15.03
C LEU A 64 2.96 8.62 -16.53
N ASP A 65 3.88 8.12 -17.35
CA ASP A 65 3.66 7.96 -18.79
C ASP A 65 2.58 6.91 -19.10
N LYS A 66 2.41 5.92 -18.22
CA LYS A 66 1.36 4.90 -18.34
C LYS A 66 0.01 5.40 -17.81
N GLU A 67 0.02 6.06 -16.66
CA GLU A 67 -1.17 6.58 -15.99
C GLU A 67 -0.82 7.79 -15.13
N ASN A 68 -0.98 8.99 -15.67
CA ASN A 68 -0.60 10.23 -15.01
C ASN A 68 -1.43 10.56 -13.75
N ASN A 69 -2.59 9.94 -13.56
CA ASN A 69 -3.45 10.11 -12.38
C ASN A 69 -3.23 9.04 -11.29
N TYR A 70 -2.29 8.12 -11.47
CA TYR A 70 -2.04 7.05 -10.53
C TYR A 70 -1.57 7.60 -9.17
N LEU A 71 -0.60 8.48 -9.17
CA LEU A 71 -0.05 9.07 -7.96
C LEU A 71 -1.02 10.09 -7.36
N LYS A 72 -1.32 9.91 -6.07
CA LYS A 72 -2.19 10.79 -5.28
C LYS A 72 -1.36 11.60 -4.28
N ASN A 73 -1.97 12.56 -3.61
CA ASN A 73 -1.38 13.47 -2.62
C ASN A 73 0.04 14.00 -2.96
N TRP A 74 0.31 14.20 -4.23
CA TRP A 74 1.58 14.78 -4.69
C TRP A 74 1.58 16.31 -4.63
N LYS A 75 0.39 16.94 -4.66
CA LYS A 75 0.27 18.40 -4.60
C LYS A 75 0.68 18.91 -3.23
N GLY A 76 1.69 19.78 -3.20
CA GLY A 76 2.30 20.26 -1.97
C GLY A 76 3.16 19.22 -1.23
N MET A 77 3.41 18.04 -1.84
CA MET A 77 4.14 16.95 -1.22
C MET A 77 5.13 16.31 -2.19
N TYR A 78 6.39 16.30 -1.81
CA TYR A 78 7.44 15.54 -2.49
C TYR A 78 7.53 14.11 -1.99
N SER A 79 8.11 13.26 -2.82
CA SER A 79 8.45 11.87 -2.47
C SER A 79 9.95 11.66 -2.64
N TRP A 80 10.60 11.08 -1.62
CA TRP A 80 12.01 10.70 -1.69
C TRP A 80 12.25 9.66 -2.78
N GLY A 81 13.28 9.88 -3.62
CA GLY A 81 13.82 8.92 -4.56
C GLY A 81 15.06 8.21 -4.04
N GLN A 82 15.52 7.20 -4.80
CA GLN A 82 16.82 6.56 -4.55
C GLN A 82 18.01 7.43 -4.95
N ASP A 83 17.82 8.31 -5.92
CA ASP A 83 18.90 8.95 -6.65
C ASP A 83 19.50 10.10 -5.86
N SER A 84 20.84 10.21 -5.91
CA SER A 84 21.56 11.40 -5.51
C SER A 84 21.50 12.46 -6.61
N TYR A 85 21.53 13.71 -6.24
CA TYR A 85 21.72 14.78 -7.22
C TYR A 85 23.11 14.67 -7.84
N SER A 86 23.20 14.66 -9.16
CA SER A 86 24.44 14.40 -9.89
C SER A 86 25.50 15.50 -9.71
N GLU A 87 25.09 16.72 -9.39
CA GLU A 87 25.99 17.86 -9.21
C GLU A 87 26.44 18.04 -7.75
N ASP A 88 25.66 17.53 -6.79
CA ASP A 88 26.00 17.55 -5.37
C ASP A 88 25.41 16.35 -4.62
N THR A 89 26.26 15.41 -4.25
CA THR A 89 25.84 14.16 -3.60
C THR A 89 25.37 14.30 -2.17
N SER A 90 25.43 15.48 -1.55
CA SER A 90 24.78 15.78 -0.26
C SER A 90 23.27 15.98 -0.39
N TYR A 91 22.79 16.16 -1.62
CA TYR A 91 21.37 16.26 -1.95
C TYR A 91 20.83 14.95 -2.51
N ARG A 92 19.54 14.70 -2.25
CA ARG A 92 18.79 13.57 -2.78
C ARG A 92 17.63 14.05 -3.62
N ALA A 93 17.39 13.35 -4.71
CA ALA A 93 16.32 13.66 -5.63
C ALA A 93 14.94 13.39 -5.01
N VAL A 94 14.03 14.30 -5.23
CA VAL A 94 12.62 14.22 -4.82
C VAL A 94 11.69 14.54 -5.98
N ARG A 95 10.50 13.98 -5.99
CA ARG A 95 9.51 14.16 -7.05
C ARG A 95 8.15 14.55 -6.52
N GLY A 96 7.41 15.31 -7.31
CA GLY A 96 6.06 15.77 -6.99
C GLY A 96 6.01 17.23 -6.61
N ASN A 97 5.09 17.61 -5.75
CA ASN A 97 4.77 18.94 -5.26
C ASN A 97 3.83 19.69 -6.22
N GLU A 98 4.28 20.30 -7.29
CA GLU A 98 3.43 20.92 -8.30
C GLU A 98 4.27 21.31 -9.53
N PRO A 99 4.13 20.63 -10.66
CA PRO A 99 3.27 19.48 -10.98
C PRO A 99 3.80 18.12 -10.46
N VAL A 100 3.06 17.04 -10.70
CA VAL A 100 3.43 15.69 -10.27
C VAL A 100 4.77 15.21 -10.85
N HIS A 101 5.16 15.71 -12.01
CA HIS A 101 6.45 15.43 -12.66
C HIS A 101 7.62 16.23 -12.10
N PHE A 102 7.35 17.22 -11.27
CA PHE A 102 8.39 18.14 -10.81
C PHE A 102 9.53 17.41 -10.11
N TRP A 103 10.75 17.68 -10.56
CA TRP A 103 11.97 17.16 -9.98
C TRP A 103 12.64 18.25 -9.14
N ASN A 104 13.14 17.88 -7.97
CA ASN A 104 13.93 18.76 -7.10
C ASN A 104 14.98 17.93 -6.34
N ALA A 105 15.89 18.59 -5.67
CA ALA A 105 16.86 17.96 -4.79
C ALA A 105 16.90 18.69 -3.45
N VAL A 106 16.95 17.93 -2.37
CA VAL A 106 17.00 18.46 -1.00
C VAL A 106 18.04 17.71 -0.17
N VAL A 107 18.50 18.31 0.92
CA VAL A 107 19.57 17.76 1.77
C VAL A 107 19.14 16.45 2.40
N SER A 108 19.99 15.41 2.32
CA SER A 108 19.64 14.04 2.71
C SER A 108 19.33 13.85 4.20
N GLY A 109 20.05 14.59 5.08
CA GLY A 109 19.91 14.46 6.53
C GLY A 109 18.82 15.34 7.15
N GLU A 110 18.19 16.21 6.36
CA GLU A 110 17.15 17.11 6.87
C GLU A 110 15.75 16.50 6.77
N THR A 111 14.88 16.86 7.70
CA THR A 111 13.46 16.49 7.68
C THR A 111 12.63 17.67 7.18
N TYR A 112 11.67 17.36 6.31
CA TYR A 112 10.78 18.37 5.71
C TYR A 112 9.32 17.96 5.91
N THR A 113 8.47 18.91 6.24
CA THR A 113 7.03 18.66 6.42
C THR A 113 6.32 18.27 5.13
N ASN A 114 6.92 18.63 3.99
CA ASN A 114 6.39 18.39 2.65
C ASN A 114 7.23 17.40 1.83
N VAL A 115 8.10 16.63 2.47
CA VAL A 115 8.82 15.52 1.82
C VAL A 115 8.56 14.24 2.59
N GLY A 116 8.24 13.16 1.88
CA GLY A 116 7.90 11.92 2.52
C GLY A 116 8.28 10.66 1.75
N PHE A 117 7.97 9.53 2.32
CA PHE A 117 8.28 8.21 1.79
C PHE A 117 7.10 7.62 1.03
N ARG A 118 7.33 7.31 -0.24
CA ARG A 118 6.41 6.64 -1.14
C ARG A 118 7.09 5.39 -1.69
N PRO A 119 6.88 4.22 -1.08
CA PRO A 119 7.61 3.00 -1.46
C PRO A 119 7.14 2.40 -2.79
N VAL A 120 8.07 1.66 -3.38
CA VAL A 120 7.83 0.63 -4.39
C VAL A 120 7.88 -0.72 -3.69
N LEU A 121 6.99 -1.63 -4.06
CA LEU A 121 7.09 -3.05 -3.77
C LEU A 121 7.51 -3.75 -5.07
N GLU A 122 8.73 -4.23 -5.09
CA GLU A 122 9.26 -5.04 -6.19
C GLU A 122 9.08 -6.51 -5.85
N VAL A 123 8.35 -7.25 -6.67
CA VAL A 123 8.06 -8.67 -6.44
C VAL A 123 9.33 -9.48 -6.59
N GLN A 124 9.72 -10.21 -5.56
CA GLN A 124 10.85 -11.14 -5.63
C GLN A 124 10.41 -12.42 -6.38
N GLY A 125 11.30 -12.93 -7.24
CA GLY A 125 11.03 -14.15 -8.00
C GLY A 125 9.79 -14.06 -8.89
N ALA A 126 9.61 -12.94 -9.60
CA ALA A 126 8.46 -12.71 -10.48
C ALA A 126 8.26 -13.81 -11.54
N ASP A 127 9.31 -14.49 -11.93
CA ASP A 127 9.32 -15.65 -12.82
C ASP A 127 8.70 -16.91 -12.19
N THR A 128 8.60 -16.97 -10.85
CA THR A 128 8.01 -18.09 -10.11
C THR A 128 6.51 -17.95 -9.88
N LEU A 129 5.91 -16.83 -10.28
CA LEU A 129 4.47 -16.53 -10.04
C LEU A 129 3.52 -17.43 -10.84
N GLY A 130 4.03 -18.26 -11.73
CA GLY A 130 3.24 -19.16 -12.57
C GLY A 130 2.41 -18.43 -13.63
N SER A 131 1.60 -19.18 -14.38
CA SER A 131 0.81 -18.66 -15.52
C SER A 131 -0.34 -17.72 -15.11
N GLY A 132 -0.78 -17.76 -13.86
CA GLY A 132 -1.84 -16.91 -13.33
C GLY A 132 -1.40 -15.50 -12.99
N GLY A 133 -0.09 -15.29 -12.74
CA GLY A 133 0.49 -14.00 -12.40
C GLY A 133 -0.06 -13.39 -11.11
N LEU A 134 -0.19 -12.08 -11.10
CA LEU A 134 -0.68 -11.29 -9.98
C LEU A 134 -2.10 -10.80 -10.24
N GLN A 135 -2.86 -10.66 -9.17
CA GLN A 135 -4.17 -10.00 -9.20
C GLN A 135 -4.31 -9.03 -8.03
N ALA A 136 -5.17 -8.03 -8.19
CA ALA A 136 -5.50 -7.10 -7.12
C ALA A 136 -6.77 -7.53 -6.40
N VAL A 137 -6.74 -7.49 -5.06
CA VAL A 137 -7.91 -7.64 -4.20
C VAL A 137 -8.27 -6.27 -3.63
N ASN A 138 -9.51 -5.86 -3.78
CA ASN A 138 -10.00 -4.59 -3.25
C ASN A 138 -10.38 -4.73 -1.77
N ILE A 139 -9.83 -3.89 -0.93
CA ILE A 139 -10.12 -3.82 0.50
C ILE A 139 -10.94 -2.55 0.75
N ASP A 140 -12.24 -2.69 0.83
CA ASP A 140 -13.16 -1.60 1.14
C ASP A 140 -13.19 -1.37 2.65
N LEU A 141 -12.74 -0.21 3.07
CA LEU A 141 -12.67 0.18 4.48
C LEU A 141 -14.04 0.56 5.07
N ASN A 142 -15.07 0.67 4.23
CA ASN A 142 -16.47 0.92 4.63
C ASN A 142 -16.59 2.04 5.69
N GLY A 143 -16.05 3.21 5.34
CA GLY A 143 -15.99 4.40 6.20
C GLY A 143 -14.81 4.45 7.19
N GLY A 144 -14.06 3.37 7.34
CA GLY A 144 -12.83 3.37 8.12
C GLY A 144 -11.66 4.01 7.38
N ARG A 145 -10.48 3.97 8.01
CA ARG A 145 -9.22 4.51 7.46
C ARG A 145 -8.07 3.56 7.76
N ILE A 146 -7.09 3.55 6.86
CA ILE A 146 -5.79 2.94 7.13
C ILE A 146 -4.70 3.95 6.75
N GLY A 147 -3.90 4.37 7.71
CA GLY A 147 -2.99 5.50 7.52
C GLY A 147 -3.75 6.75 7.06
N GLY A 148 -3.32 7.36 5.96
CA GLY A 148 -4.01 8.49 5.32
C GLY A 148 -5.12 8.13 4.34
N SER A 149 -5.32 6.83 4.05
CA SER A 149 -6.26 6.35 3.04
C SER A 149 -7.66 6.14 3.62
N THR A 150 -8.67 6.61 2.89
CA THR A 150 -10.09 6.39 3.15
C THR A 150 -10.73 5.69 1.95
N GLY A 151 -11.86 5.02 2.17
CA GLY A 151 -12.58 4.33 1.10
C GLY A 151 -12.02 2.94 0.84
N SER A 152 -11.29 2.73 -0.25
CA SER A 152 -10.73 1.43 -0.59
C SER A 152 -9.22 1.50 -0.80
N VAL A 153 -8.53 0.45 -0.37
CA VAL A 153 -7.13 0.19 -0.71
C VAL A 153 -7.06 -1.12 -1.52
N ARG A 154 -5.96 -1.33 -2.25
CA ARG A 154 -5.74 -2.56 -2.99
C ARG A 154 -4.53 -3.29 -2.44
N ILE A 155 -4.66 -4.60 -2.30
CA ILE A 155 -3.53 -5.49 -2.07
C ILE A 155 -3.28 -6.32 -3.33
N VAL A 156 -2.03 -6.63 -3.59
CA VAL A 156 -1.63 -7.50 -4.70
C VAL A 156 -1.39 -8.90 -4.14
N VAL A 157 -1.94 -9.92 -4.78
CA VAL A 157 -1.86 -11.32 -4.35
C VAL A 157 -1.52 -12.20 -5.55
N GLN A 158 -0.98 -13.38 -5.29
CA GLN A 158 -0.76 -14.38 -6.34
C GLN A 158 -2.10 -14.98 -6.78
N SER A 159 -2.34 -15.00 -8.09
CA SER A 159 -3.54 -15.64 -8.65
C SER A 159 -3.50 -17.15 -8.41
N GLY A 160 -4.64 -17.70 -7.97
CA GLY A 160 -4.78 -19.12 -7.65
C GLY A 160 -4.22 -19.53 -6.29
N GLY A 161 -3.66 -18.59 -5.52
CA GLY A 161 -3.16 -18.81 -4.15
C GLY A 161 -4.15 -18.36 -3.08
N THR A 162 -3.60 -18.12 -1.89
CA THR A 162 -4.31 -17.54 -0.75
C THR A 162 -3.58 -16.31 -0.25
N PHE A 163 -4.25 -15.48 0.53
CA PHE A 163 -3.68 -14.33 1.21
C PHE A 163 -4.28 -14.19 2.62
N THR A 164 -3.62 -13.47 3.48
CA THR A 164 -4.10 -13.21 4.83
C THR A 164 -5.02 -11.98 4.84
N ALA A 165 -6.22 -12.11 5.36
CA ALA A 165 -7.14 -11.00 5.57
C ALA A 165 -6.46 -9.92 6.44
N PRO A 166 -6.51 -8.63 6.06
CA PRO A 166 -5.81 -7.58 6.79
C PRO A 166 -6.17 -7.57 8.28
N THR A 167 -5.17 -7.36 9.11
CA THR A 167 -5.34 -7.20 10.57
C THR A 167 -5.81 -5.79 10.90
N GLY A 168 -6.12 -5.54 12.17
CA GLY A 168 -6.53 -4.21 12.63
C GLY A 168 -5.40 -3.20 12.80
N GLU A 169 -4.16 -3.59 12.52
CA GLU A 169 -3.01 -2.72 12.68
C GLU A 169 -3.08 -1.51 11.74
N GLY A 170 -2.98 -0.31 12.31
CA GLY A 170 -3.11 0.94 11.57
C GLY A 170 -4.52 1.26 11.06
N LEU A 171 -5.50 0.40 11.34
CA LEU A 171 -6.88 0.58 10.92
C LEU A 171 -7.66 1.39 11.96
N THR A 172 -8.36 2.41 11.49
CA THR A 172 -9.24 3.26 12.32
C THR A 172 -10.68 3.08 11.87
N ARG A 173 -11.57 2.87 12.82
CA ARG A 173 -13.02 2.74 12.60
C ARG A 173 -13.64 4.05 12.13
N PRO A 174 -14.84 4.04 11.53
CA PRO A 174 -15.57 5.26 11.17
C PRO A 174 -15.82 6.20 12.35
N ASP A 175 -15.94 5.67 13.57
CA ASP A 175 -16.13 6.43 14.81
C ASP A 175 -14.80 7.02 15.37
N GLY A 176 -13.68 6.79 14.72
CA GLY A 176 -12.37 7.29 15.13
C GLY A 176 -11.62 6.43 16.14
N ASN A 177 -12.22 5.33 16.61
CA ASN A 177 -11.57 4.40 17.53
C ASN A 177 -10.62 3.44 16.78
N SER A 178 -9.65 2.84 17.50
CA SER A 178 -8.80 1.80 16.93
C SER A 178 -9.60 0.55 16.58
N GLY A 179 -9.30 -0.02 15.40
CA GLY A 179 -10.11 -1.03 14.75
C GLY A 179 -9.91 -2.46 15.27
N THR A 180 -10.24 -2.76 16.52
CA THR A 180 -10.08 -4.12 17.08
C THR A 180 -11.32 -5.02 16.91
N ASP A 181 -12.52 -4.43 16.84
CA ASP A 181 -13.78 -5.17 16.74
C ASP A 181 -14.35 -5.02 15.32
N PHE A 182 -13.90 -5.83 14.39
CA PHE A 182 -14.39 -5.88 13.02
C PHE A 182 -14.13 -7.25 12.40
N TRP A 183 -14.73 -7.48 11.23
CA TRP A 183 -14.47 -8.62 10.36
C TRP A 183 -14.62 -8.20 8.90
N TRP A 184 -14.20 -9.05 7.99
CA TRP A 184 -14.26 -8.81 6.57
C TRP A 184 -15.37 -9.62 5.93
N ARG A 185 -16.23 -8.99 5.14
CA ARG A 185 -17.15 -9.68 4.26
C ARG A 185 -16.50 -9.85 2.89
N GLY A 186 -16.31 -11.09 2.46
CA GLY A 186 -15.79 -11.40 1.14
C GLY A 186 -16.80 -11.18 0.03
N SER A 187 -16.32 -10.96 -1.19
CA SER A 187 -17.15 -10.92 -2.40
C SER A 187 -17.85 -12.25 -2.70
N ASP A 188 -17.40 -13.34 -2.08
CA ASP A 188 -18.03 -14.66 -2.08
C ASP A 188 -19.16 -14.81 -1.06
N GLY A 189 -19.45 -13.75 -0.29
CA GLY A 189 -20.48 -13.70 0.74
C GLY A 189 -20.04 -14.22 2.11
N ARG A 190 -18.84 -14.79 2.24
CA ARG A 190 -18.32 -15.35 3.50
C ARG A 190 -17.80 -14.28 4.44
N ALA A 191 -17.77 -14.63 5.73
CA ALA A 191 -17.13 -13.82 6.77
C ALA A 191 -15.71 -14.32 7.01
N TYR A 192 -14.77 -13.37 7.14
CA TYR A 192 -13.36 -13.62 7.44
C TYR A 192 -12.96 -12.78 8.64
N SER A 193 -12.41 -13.42 9.65
CA SER A 193 -11.78 -12.68 10.75
C SER A 193 -10.44 -12.08 10.30
N PRO A 194 -10.01 -10.95 10.88
CA PRO A 194 -8.65 -10.44 10.68
C PRO A 194 -7.62 -11.54 10.89
N GLY A 195 -6.68 -11.68 9.97
CA GLY A 195 -5.65 -12.72 10.00
C GLY A 195 -6.08 -14.08 9.42
N ASN A 196 -7.34 -14.27 9.01
CA ASN A 196 -7.75 -15.51 8.35
C ASN A 196 -7.13 -15.63 6.95
N GLU A 197 -6.93 -16.86 6.53
CA GLU A 197 -6.57 -17.20 5.16
C GLU A 197 -7.78 -17.05 4.24
N VAL A 198 -7.59 -16.37 3.11
CA VAL A 198 -8.61 -16.05 2.11
C VAL A 198 -8.14 -16.53 0.75
N SER A 199 -8.98 -17.21 -0.01
CA SER A 199 -8.65 -17.56 -1.40
C SER A 199 -8.51 -16.31 -2.27
N SER A 200 -7.54 -16.30 -3.17
CA SER A 200 -7.38 -15.21 -4.15
C SER A 200 -8.55 -15.08 -5.13
N THR A 201 -9.46 -16.06 -5.18
CA THR A 201 -10.72 -15.95 -5.93
C THR A 201 -11.69 -14.93 -5.31
N VAL A 202 -11.48 -14.55 -4.05
CA VAL A 202 -12.22 -13.47 -3.38
C VAL A 202 -11.65 -12.13 -3.84
N ALA A 203 -12.34 -11.49 -4.77
CA ALA A 203 -11.86 -10.26 -5.42
C ALA A 203 -11.97 -9.01 -4.55
N ALA A 204 -12.74 -9.05 -3.47
CA ALA A 204 -12.91 -7.94 -2.55
C ALA A 204 -13.22 -8.40 -1.13
N LEU A 205 -12.74 -7.60 -0.17
CA LEU A 205 -13.13 -7.67 1.25
C LEU A 205 -13.69 -6.32 1.67
N THR A 206 -14.84 -6.33 2.36
CA THR A 206 -15.47 -5.11 2.90
C THR A 206 -15.49 -5.17 4.42
N ALA A 207 -14.96 -4.16 5.10
CA ALA A 207 -14.94 -4.08 6.55
C ALA A 207 -16.37 -4.03 7.13
N GLN A 208 -16.60 -4.83 8.14
CA GLN A 208 -17.84 -4.84 8.92
C GLN A 208 -17.50 -4.46 10.35
N TRP A 209 -17.93 -3.29 10.75
CA TRP A 209 -17.61 -2.66 12.04
C TRP A 209 -18.50 -3.17 13.18
N THR A 210 -18.52 -4.48 13.35
CA THR A 210 -19.28 -5.19 14.38
C THR A 210 -18.38 -6.24 15.04
N ARG A 211 -18.75 -6.64 16.26
CA ARG A 211 -17.90 -7.53 17.07
C ARG A 211 -17.89 -9.00 16.62
N ILE A 212 -18.97 -9.47 16.01
CA ILE A 212 -19.16 -10.88 15.67
C ILE A 212 -19.63 -10.98 14.23
N PRO A 213 -18.94 -11.72 13.36
CA PRO A 213 -19.43 -12.01 12.01
C PRO A 213 -20.71 -12.84 12.11
N PRO A 214 -21.79 -12.49 11.39
CA PRO A 214 -23.04 -13.27 11.42
C PRO A 214 -22.88 -14.74 11.01
N GLU A 215 -21.86 -15.03 10.18
CA GLU A 215 -21.62 -16.35 9.58
C GLU A 215 -20.60 -17.19 10.36
N SER A 216 -19.90 -16.62 11.32
CA SER A 216 -18.94 -17.36 12.17
C SER A 216 -19.56 -17.98 13.41
N THR A 217 -20.80 -17.67 13.70
CA THR A 217 -21.54 -18.32 14.76
C THR A 217 -22.17 -19.59 14.18
N PRO A 218 -21.76 -20.80 14.59
CA PRO A 218 -22.56 -21.97 14.32
C PRO A 218 -23.97 -21.65 14.85
N ALA A 219 -24.97 -21.70 13.99
CA ALA A 219 -26.32 -21.51 14.43
C ALA A 219 -26.70 -22.70 15.32
N ILE A 220 -26.38 -22.61 16.61
CA ILE A 220 -26.91 -23.53 17.60
C ILE A 220 -28.41 -23.26 17.68
N ARG A 221 -29.19 -24.06 17.02
CA ARG A 221 -30.64 -24.04 17.16
C ARG A 221 -31.00 -24.92 18.34
N ILE A 222 -31.61 -24.32 19.33
CA ILE A 222 -32.27 -25.05 20.41
C ILE A 222 -33.69 -25.29 19.92
N ASP A 223 -34.01 -26.54 19.61
CA ASP A 223 -35.38 -26.97 19.34
C ASP A 223 -36.08 -27.24 20.67
N TYR A 224 -36.75 -26.21 21.18
CA TYR A 224 -37.48 -26.29 22.46
C TYR A 224 -38.64 -27.30 22.44
N ALA A 225 -39.12 -27.71 21.26
CA ALA A 225 -40.19 -28.70 21.16
C ALA A 225 -39.69 -30.12 21.39
N ASN A 226 -38.44 -30.39 21.08
CA ASN A 226 -37.82 -31.73 21.20
C ASN A 226 -36.62 -31.78 22.13
N GLU A 227 -36.28 -30.67 22.82
CA GLU A 227 -35.10 -30.52 23.70
C GLU A 227 -33.79 -30.99 23.04
N LYS A 228 -33.64 -30.79 21.74
CA LYS A 228 -32.48 -31.21 20.97
C LYS A 228 -31.65 -30.02 20.52
N LEU A 229 -30.35 -30.10 20.71
CA LEU A 229 -29.36 -29.21 20.09
C LEU A 229 -29.13 -29.72 18.66
N THR A 230 -29.29 -28.85 17.68
CA THR A 230 -28.96 -29.11 16.28
C THR A 230 -27.98 -28.08 15.75
N GLY A 231 -27.10 -28.48 14.85
CA GLY A 231 -26.12 -27.59 14.23
C GLY A 231 -24.72 -27.69 14.81
N PHE A 232 -24.18 -28.91 14.87
CA PHE A 232 -22.74 -29.15 15.16
C PHE A 232 -21.98 -29.31 13.85
#